data_166c9fa4bbac4299da4f300d0d7d28cb
#
_entry.id   166c9fa4bbac4299da4f300d0d7d28cb
#
_cell.length_a   1.000
_cell.length_b   1.000
_cell.length_c   1.000
_cell.angle_alpha   90.00
_cell.angle_beta   90.00
_cell.angle_gamma   90.00
#
_symmetry.space_group_name_H-M   'P 1'
#
loop_
_entity.id
_entity.type
_entity.pdbx_description
1 polymer ?
#
loop_
_entity_poly.entity_id
_entity_poly.type
_entity_poly.pdbx_seq_one_letter_code
_entity_poly.pdbx_strand_id
1 'polypeptide(L)'
;GKCIIVRMTRLFGTDGVRGLANEALTASLALKLGAAAATVLTKDRGSEKRRPIALIGRDPRVSGEMLAAAMAAGMASKGVDVLRVGVIPTPGLAFLTDDYGADIGVMISASHNPMPDNGIKFFAAGGKKLPDDIEDEIERAMAVLEETGPTGTAIGRVIEEAPDAQERYLAHLKEAITEPLNGIK
;
A
#
# COMPACT_ATOMS: atom_id res chain seq x y z
N GLY A 1 32.13 28.42 2.84
CA GLY A 1 31.54 27.12 3.07
C GLY A 1 30.81 26.66 1.83
N LYS A 2 31.23 25.55 1.20
CA LYS A 2 30.51 24.94 0.07
C LYS A 2 29.24 24.28 0.65
N CYS A 3 28.08 24.79 0.30
CA CYS A 3 26.81 24.12 0.54
C CYS A 3 26.80 22.83 -0.32
N ILE A 4 27.01 21.68 0.30
CA ILE A 4 26.87 20.40 -0.36
C ILE A 4 25.35 20.18 -0.49
N ILE A 5 24.79 20.46 -1.67
CA ILE A 5 23.43 20.03 -2.01
C ILE A 5 23.52 18.51 -2.16
N VAL A 6 23.21 17.78 -1.07
CA VAL A 6 22.95 16.35 -1.16
C VAL A 6 21.68 16.22 -2.00
N ARG A 7 21.81 15.89 -3.27
CA ARG A 7 20.70 15.46 -4.10
C ARG A 7 20.17 14.16 -3.46
N MET A 8 19.15 14.27 -2.65
CA MET A 8 18.41 13.09 -2.21
C MET A 8 17.86 12.44 -3.48
N THR A 9 18.35 11.25 -3.79
CA THR A 9 17.78 10.42 -4.86
C THR A 9 16.34 10.15 -4.49
N ARG A 10 15.42 10.43 -5.42
CA ARG A 10 13.97 10.17 -5.26
C ARG A 10 13.77 8.72 -4.82
N LEU A 11 13.01 8.51 -3.76
CA LEU A 11 12.72 7.18 -3.21
C LEU A 11 11.80 6.39 -4.14
N PHE A 12 10.76 7.07 -4.66
CA PHE A 12 9.84 6.48 -5.63
C PHE A 12 10.47 6.43 -7.03
N GLY A 13 10.58 5.22 -7.57
CA GLY A 13 10.88 4.98 -8.97
C GLY A 13 9.60 4.87 -9.80
N THR A 14 9.72 4.46 -11.08
CA THR A 14 8.58 4.27 -12.00
C THR A 14 7.54 3.26 -11.46
N ASP A 15 8.00 2.28 -10.67
CA ASP A 15 7.18 1.19 -10.13
C ASP A 15 7.12 1.19 -8.58
N GLY A 16 7.07 2.35 -7.98
CA GLY A 16 7.05 2.51 -6.54
C GLY A 16 8.45 2.47 -5.90
N VAL A 17 8.51 2.13 -4.63
CA VAL A 17 9.77 2.00 -3.88
C VAL A 17 10.26 0.57 -3.96
N ARG A 18 11.44 0.31 -4.51
CA ARG A 18 12.01 -1.03 -4.65
C ARG A 18 13.41 -1.11 -4.07
N GLY A 19 13.80 -2.29 -3.58
CA GLY A 19 15.14 -2.54 -3.09
C GLY A 19 15.31 -3.92 -2.48
N LEU A 20 16.56 -4.22 -2.11
CA LEU A 20 16.88 -5.44 -1.38
C LEU A 20 16.17 -5.39 -0.01
N ALA A 21 15.33 -6.37 0.24
CA ALA A 21 14.52 -6.42 1.45
C ALA A 21 15.40 -6.57 2.68
N ASN A 22 15.05 -5.83 3.74
CA ASN A 22 15.77 -5.75 5.02
C ASN A 22 17.18 -5.13 4.93
N GLU A 23 17.50 -4.48 3.80
CA GLU A 23 18.72 -3.68 3.63
C GLU A 23 18.36 -2.27 3.14
N ALA A 24 17.91 -2.14 1.90
CA ALA A 24 17.40 -0.88 1.35
C ALA A 24 15.92 -0.68 1.67
N LEU A 25 15.11 -1.73 1.56
CA LEU A 25 13.68 -1.73 1.88
C LEU A 25 13.46 -2.40 3.24
N THR A 26 13.59 -1.62 4.31
CA THR A 26 13.50 -2.08 5.70
C THR A 26 12.08 -1.97 6.25
N ALA A 27 11.78 -2.70 7.35
CA ALA A 27 10.54 -2.55 8.10
C ALA A 27 10.34 -1.10 8.61
N SER A 28 11.42 -0.44 9.07
CA SER A 28 11.36 0.95 9.51
C SER A 28 10.98 1.91 8.37
N LEU A 29 11.53 1.70 7.17
CA LEU A 29 11.14 2.48 5.98
C LEU A 29 9.68 2.24 5.62
N ALA A 30 9.21 0.99 5.61
CA ALA A 30 7.82 0.64 5.31
C ALA A 30 6.84 1.28 6.32
N LEU A 31 7.18 1.29 7.61
CA LEU A 31 6.38 1.94 8.65
C LEU A 31 6.27 3.45 8.40
N LYS A 32 7.40 4.13 8.18
CA LYS A 32 7.42 5.58 7.91
C LYS A 32 6.66 5.93 6.64
N LEU A 33 6.83 5.13 5.59
CA LEU A 33 6.16 5.29 4.32
C LEU A 33 4.63 5.11 4.47
N GLY A 34 4.19 4.11 5.24
CA GLY A 34 2.78 3.89 5.57
C GLY A 34 2.16 5.06 6.32
N ALA A 35 2.84 5.58 7.34
CA ALA A 35 2.37 6.73 8.11
C ALA A 35 2.30 8.01 7.24
N ALA A 36 3.30 8.27 6.42
CA ALA A 36 3.31 9.42 5.51
C ALA A 36 2.23 9.32 4.45
N ALA A 37 2.08 8.15 3.81
CA ALA A 37 1.02 7.90 2.82
C ALA A 37 -0.38 8.06 3.42
N ALA A 38 -0.61 7.54 4.63
CA ALA A 38 -1.87 7.74 5.35
C ALA A 38 -2.16 9.23 5.56
N THR A 39 -1.17 10.00 6.00
CA THR A 39 -1.33 11.45 6.24
C THR A 39 -1.67 12.20 4.95
N VAL A 40 -0.95 11.93 3.86
CA VAL A 40 -1.12 12.63 2.58
C VAL A 40 -2.44 12.25 1.90
N LEU A 41 -2.72 10.94 1.80
CA LEU A 41 -3.85 10.43 1.01
C LEU A 41 -5.21 10.58 1.72
N THR A 42 -5.23 10.91 3.00
CA THR A 42 -6.49 11.12 3.74
C THR A 42 -6.75 12.57 4.15
N LYS A 43 -5.85 13.51 3.82
CA LYS A 43 -5.95 14.92 4.24
C LYS A 43 -7.21 15.64 3.72
N ASP A 44 -7.64 15.33 2.51
CA ASP A 44 -8.71 16.06 1.80
C ASP A 44 -10.09 15.36 1.90
N ARG A 45 -10.24 14.40 2.83
CA ARG A 45 -11.53 13.68 2.99
C ARG A 45 -12.67 14.55 3.54
N GLY A 46 -12.36 15.79 3.95
CA GLY A 46 -13.35 16.77 4.40
C GLY A 46 -14.15 16.26 5.61
N SER A 47 -15.49 16.38 5.54
CA SER A 47 -16.41 15.98 6.62
C SER A 47 -16.89 14.52 6.52
N GLU A 48 -16.21 13.66 5.79
CA GLU A 48 -16.58 12.24 5.74
C GLU A 48 -16.56 11.61 7.13
N LYS A 49 -17.71 11.04 7.53
CA LYS A 49 -17.89 10.45 8.87
C LYS A 49 -17.23 9.07 9.01
N ARG A 50 -16.98 8.37 7.87
CA ARG A 50 -16.33 7.06 7.92
C ARG A 50 -14.82 7.22 8.10
N ARG A 51 -14.24 6.27 8.81
CA ARG A 51 -12.79 6.18 8.95
C ARG A 51 -12.15 5.85 7.58
N PRO A 52 -10.96 6.39 7.26
CA PRO A 52 -10.25 5.99 6.06
C PRO A 52 -9.85 4.52 6.12
N ILE A 53 -9.88 3.86 4.97
CA ILE A 53 -9.58 2.45 4.81
C ILE A 53 -8.42 2.28 3.83
N ALA A 54 -7.44 1.45 4.20
CA ALA A 54 -6.38 1.00 3.32
C ALA A 54 -6.45 -0.52 3.10
N LEU A 55 -6.19 -0.98 1.89
CA LEU A 55 -5.98 -2.38 1.58
C LEU A 55 -4.49 -2.65 1.40
N ILE A 56 -4.00 -3.76 1.96
CA ILE A 56 -2.61 -4.22 1.77
C ILE A 56 -2.63 -5.64 1.22
N GLY A 57 -2.13 -5.79 -0.02
CA GLY A 57 -1.87 -7.09 -0.64
C GLY A 57 -0.38 -7.28 -0.90
N ARG A 58 0.04 -8.52 -1.11
CA ARG A 58 1.43 -8.88 -1.35
C ARG A 58 1.58 -10.04 -2.32
N ASP A 59 2.78 -10.21 -2.83
CA ASP A 59 3.20 -11.44 -3.49
C ASP A 59 3.74 -12.48 -2.45
N PRO A 60 4.11 -13.70 -2.86
CA PRO A 60 4.51 -14.75 -1.93
C PRO A 60 5.94 -14.62 -1.37
N ARG A 61 6.66 -13.50 -1.59
CA ARG A 61 8.02 -13.31 -1.06
C ARG A 61 8.03 -13.34 0.47
N VAL A 62 9.05 -13.96 1.05
CA VAL A 62 9.19 -14.11 2.52
C VAL A 62 9.16 -12.74 3.22
N SER A 63 9.82 -11.72 2.64
CA SER A 63 9.85 -10.37 3.19
C SER A 63 8.49 -9.64 3.15
N GLY A 64 7.52 -10.17 2.40
CA GLY A 64 6.20 -9.54 2.23
C GLY A 64 5.45 -9.37 3.54
N GLU A 65 5.46 -10.37 4.43
CA GLU A 65 4.78 -10.28 5.75
C GLU A 65 5.37 -9.20 6.64
N MET A 66 6.70 -9.16 6.74
CA MET A 66 7.39 -8.13 7.54
C MET A 66 7.06 -6.73 7.06
N LEU A 67 7.09 -6.50 5.74
CA LEU A 67 6.81 -5.20 5.14
C LEU A 67 5.33 -4.82 5.28
N ALA A 68 4.41 -5.80 5.10
CA ALA A 68 2.97 -5.58 5.27
C ALA A 68 2.61 -5.23 6.72
N ALA A 69 3.20 -5.92 7.70
CA ALA A 69 2.96 -5.63 9.11
C ALA A 69 3.47 -4.21 9.49
N ALA A 70 4.67 -3.84 9.04
CA ALA A 70 5.23 -2.50 9.27
C ALA A 70 4.39 -1.41 8.61
N MET A 71 3.97 -1.62 7.36
CA MET A 71 3.09 -0.71 6.61
C MET A 71 1.75 -0.52 7.32
N ALA A 72 1.12 -1.62 7.74
CA ALA A 72 -0.14 -1.60 8.47
C ALA A 72 -0.04 -0.82 9.79
N ALA A 73 1.03 -1.04 10.55
CA ALA A 73 1.29 -0.31 11.79
C ALA A 73 1.45 1.20 11.53
N GLY A 74 2.21 1.58 10.49
CA GLY A 74 2.37 2.98 10.10
C GLY A 74 1.05 3.65 9.74
N MET A 75 0.22 3.02 8.94
CA MET A 75 -1.10 3.54 8.56
C MET A 75 -2.06 3.62 9.74
N ALA A 76 -2.13 2.56 10.55
CA ALA A 76 -3.01 2.52 11.72
C ALA A 76 -2.64 3.59 12.75
N SER A 77 -1.34 3.91 12.91
CA SER A 77 -0.87 4.98 13.79
C SER A 77 -1.38 6.37 13.40
N LYS A 78 -1.84 6.53 12.17
CA LYS A 78 -2.45 7.77 11.62
C LYS A 78 -3.97 7.69 11.50
N GLY A 79 -4.60 6.69 12.12
CA GLY A 79 -6.06 6.56 12.20
C GLY A 79 -6.72 5.90 11.00
N VAL A 80 -5.95 5.25 10.11
CA VAL A 80 -6.46 4.51 8.95
C VAL A 80 -6.76 3.07 9.37
N ASP A 81 -7.97 2.58 9.09
CA ASP A 81 -8.28 1.16 9.23
C ASP A 81 -7.61 0.39 8.08
N VAL A 82 -6.91 -0.68 8.39
CA VAL A 82 -6.14 -1.49 7.43
C VAL A 82 -6.75 -2.86 7.28
N LEU A 83 -7.06 -3.25 6.05
CA LEU A 83 -7.53 -4.58 5.66
C LEU A 83 -6.39 -5.29 4.92
N ARG A 84 -5.91 -6.41 5.45
CA ARG A 84 -4.91 -7.25 4.78
C ARG A 84 -5.63 -8.29 3.91
N VAL A 85 -5.36 -8.27 2.61
CA VAL A 85 -6.02 -9.16 1.63
C VAL A 85 -5.16 -10.38 1.24
N GLY A 86 -4.01 -10.53 1.90
CA GLY A 86 -3.14 -11.69 1.71
C GLY A 86 -2.36 -11.66 0.39
N VAL A 87 -2.11 -12.86 -0.16
CA VAL A 87 -1.40 -13.02 -1.45
C VAL A 87 -2.38 -12.82 -2.59
N ILE A 88 -2.12 -11.79 -3.40
CA ILE A 88 -2.98 -11.42 -4.52
C ILE A 88 -2.13 -10.76 -5.62
N PRO A 89 -2.47 -10.91 -6.91
CA PRO A 89 -1.76 -10.18 -7.97
C PRO A 89 -2.09 -8.68 -7.94
N THR A 90 -1.18 -7.86 -8.46
CA THR A 90 -1.32 -6.39 -8.49
C THR A 90 -2.66 -5.91 -9.07
N PRO A 91 -3.17 -6.42 -10.21
CA PRO A 91 -4.47 -6.02 -10.71
C PRO A 91 -5.62 -6.40 -9.77
N GLY A 92 -5.49 -7.50 -9.02
CA GLY A 92 -6.47 -7.90 -8.00
C GLY A 92 -6.54 -6.90 -6.86
N LEU A 93 -5.38 -6.41 -6.40
CA LEU A 93 -5.37 -5.37 -5.37
C LEU A 93 -5.98 -4.06 -5.89
N ALA A 94 -5.66 -3.65 -7.11
CA ALA A 94 -6.24 -2.45 -7.70
C ALA A 94 -7.77 -2.54 -7.80
N PHE A 95 -8.29 -3.69 -8.27
CA PHE A 95 -9.72 -3.98 -8.30
C PHE A 95 -10.35 -3.91 -6.91
N LEU A 96 -9.77 -4.61 -5.94
CA LEU A 96 -10.30 -4.64 -4.57
C LEU A 96 -10.25 -3.28 -3.88
N THR A 97 -9.29 -2.43 -4.21
CA THR A 97 -9.22 -1.04 -3.68
C THR A 97 -10.47 -0.26 -4.08
N ASP A 98 -10.94 -0.43 -5.32
CA ASP A 98 -12.19 0.17 -5.79
C ASP A 98 -13.41 -0.53 -5.18
N ASP A 99 -13.47 -1.85 -5.24
CA ASP A 99 -14.61 -2.68 -4.80
C ASP A 99 -14.95 -2.52 -3.31
N TYR A 100 -13.93 -2.40 -2.45
CA TYR A 100 -14.12 -2.08 -1.03
C TYR A 100 -14.36 -0.59 -0.75
N GLY A 101 -14.29 0.28 -1.76
CA GLY A 101 -14.32 1.72 -1.58
C GLY A 101 -13.20 2.22 -0.68
N ALA A 102 -12.02 1.60 -0.77
CA ALA A 102 -10.87 1.97 0.02
C ALA A 102 -10.23 3.27 -0.49
N ASP A 103 -9.68 4.03 0.44
CA ASP A 103 -9.00 5.30 0.14
C ASP A 103 -7.58 5.06 -0.38
N ILE A 104 -6.96 3.96 0.03
CA ILE A 104 -5.57 3.61 -0.27
C ILE A 104 -5.47 2.12 -0.59
N GLY A 105 -4.77 1.79 -1.67
CA GLY A 105 -4.28 0.44 -1.95
C GLY A 105 -2.77 0.37 -1.82
N VAL A 106 -2.23 -0.71 -1.26
CA VAL A 106 -0.78 -0.95 -1.16
C VAL A 106 -0.46 -2.34 -1.67
N MET A 107 0.34 -2.43 -2.71
CA MET A 107 0.87 -3.69 -3.21
C MET A 107 2.33 -3.84 -2.78
N ILE A 108 2.62 -4.94 -2.08
CA ILE A 108 3.98 -5.30 -1.66
C ILE A 108 4.49 -6.40 -2.59
N SER A 109 5.27 -5.99 -3.58
CA SER A 109 5.84 -6.85 -4.62
C SER A 109 6.95 -6.15 -5.39
N ALA A 110 7.94 -6.89 -5.82
CA ALA A 110 8.95 -6.44 -6.77
C ALA A 110 8.76 -7.07 -8.16
N SER A 111 7.54 -7.54 -8.47
CA SER A 111 7.20 -8.11 -9.79
C SER A 111 8.13 -9.28 -10.16
N HIS A 112 8.95 -9.12 -11.20
CA HIS A 112 9.87 -10.14 -11.73
C HIS A 112 11.31 -10.01 -11.21
N ASN A 113 11.58 -9.10 -10.28
CA ASN A 113 12.90 -8.98 -9.66
C ASN A 113 13.28 -10.28 -8.91
N PRO A 114 14.58 -10.53 -8.66
CA PRO A 114 15.03 -11.65 -7.83
C PRO A 114 14.33 -11.73 -6.48
N MET A 115 14.19 -12.93 -5.92
CA MET A 115 13.44 -13.17 -4.67
C MET A 115 13.90 -12.35 -3.45
N PRO A 116 15.19 -11.98 -3.29
CA PRO A 116 15.62 -11.14 -2.19
C PRO A 116 15.11 -9.70 -2.24
N ASP A 117 14.75 -9.20 -3.44
CA ASP A 117 14.15 -7.87 -3.59
C ASP A 117 12.68 -7.86 -3.15
N ASN A 118 12.21 -6.68 -2.81
CA ASN A 118 10.78 -6.41 -2.68
C ASN A 118 10.47 -4.96 -3.10
N GLY A 119 9.19 -4.61 -3.10
CA GLY A 119 8.74 -3.29 -3.49
C GLY A 119 7.45 -2.90 -2.80
N ILE A 120 7.16 -1.61 -2.78
CA ILE A 120 5.92 -1.04 -2.27
C ILE A 120 5.37 -0.10 -3.32
N LYS A 121 4.14 -0.35 -3.75
CA LYS A 121 3.42 0.49 -4.71
C LYS A 121 2.08 0.90 -4.14
N PHE A 122 1.76 2.18 -4.27
CA PHE A 122 0.48 2.74 -3.82
C PHE A 122 -0.51 2.90 -4.95
N PHE A 123 -1.77 2.75 -4.60
CA PHE A 123 -2.93 3.09 -5.42
C PHE A 123 -3.80 4.08 -4.65
N ALA A 124 -4.31 5.08 -5.36
CA ALA A 124 -5.33 5.98 -4.85
C ALA A 124 -6.71 5.29 -4.86
N ALA A 125 -7.70 5.95 -4.26
CA ALA A 125 -9.10 5.54 -4.33
C ALA A 125 -9.52 5.22 -5.77
N GLY A 126 -10.36 4.19 -5.96
CA GLY A 126 -10.71 3.66 -7.27
C GLY A 126 -9.62 2.79 -7.91
N GLY A 127 -8.63 2.33 -7.17
CA GLY A 127 -7.55 1.45 -7.65
C GLY A 127 -6.63 2.11 -8.70
N LYS A 128 -6.59 3.42 -8.76
CA LYS A 128 -5.81 4.19 -9.75
C LYS A 128 -4.35 4.30 -9.34
N LYS A 129 -3.45 4.30 -10.34
CA LYS A 129 -2.03 4.61 -10.07
C LYS A 129 -1.92 5.98 -9.39
N LEU A 130 -1.04 6.06 -8.38
CA LEU A 130 -0.74 7.32 -7.71
C LEU A 130 -0.02 8.28 -8.68
N PRO A 131 -0.43 9.56 -8.77
CA PRO A 131 0.31 10.56 -9.52
C PRO A 131 1.70 10.84 -8.92
N ASP A 132 2.67 11.18 -9.75
CA ASP A 132 4.06 11.38 -9.33
C ASP A 132 4.21 12.54 -8.32
N ASP A 133 3.40 13.60 -8.45
CA ASP A 133 3.38 14.73 -7.51
C ASP A 133 2.89 14.33 -6.11
N ILE A 134 1.98 13.37 -6.03
CA ILE A 134 1.51 12.81 -4.75
C ILE A 134 2.59 11.89 -4.14
N GLU A 135 3.30 11.11 -4.95
CA GLU A 135 4.46 10.35 -4.48
C GLU A 135 5.54 11.26 -3.88
N ASP A 136 5.84 12.39 -4.56
CA ASP A 136 6.77 13.41 -4.07
C ASP A 136 6.26 14.09 -2.78
N GLU A 137 4.95 14.25 -2.62
CA GLU A 137 4.35 14.76 -1.38
C GLU A 137 4.52 13.77 -0.22
N ILE A 138 4.34 12.46 -0.49
CA ILE A 138 4.58 11.41 0.51
C ILE A 138 6.05 11.42 0.96
N GLU A 139 7.02 11.54 0.03
CA GLU A 139 8.44 11.63 0.40
C GLU A 139 8.73 12.86 1.27
N ARG A 140 8.15 14.00 0.94
CA ARG A 140 8.28 15.23 1.75
C ARG A 140 7.67 15.05 3.14
N ALA A 141 6.51 14.41 3.22
CA ALA A 141 5.85 14.11 4.50
C ALA A 141 6.68 13.19 5.38
N MET A 142 7.41 12.21 4.80
CA MET A 142 8.32 11.33 5.56
C MET A 142 9.43 12.10 6.28
N ALA A 143 9.90 13.20 5.70
CA ALA A 143 11.00 13.99 6.28
C ALA A 143 10.56 14.80 7.52
N VAL A 144 9.27 15.09 7.63
CA VAL A 144 8.68 15.90 8.71
C VAL A 144 7.62 15.13 9.51
N LEU A 145 7.64 13.80 9.40
CA LEU A 145 6.64 12.94 10.02
C LEU A 145 6.68 13.03 11.55
N GLU A 146 5.60 13.46 12.16
CA GLU A 146 5.43 13.38 13.60
C GLU A 146 5.26 11.92 14.04
N GLU A 147 5.97 11.52 15.10
CA GLU A 147 5.87 10.16 15.67
C GLU A 147 4.52 9.93 16.35
N THR A 148 3.87 10.99 16.82
CA THR A 148 2.56 10.95 17.48
C THR A 148 1.41 10.95 16.48
N GLY A 149 0.24 10.49 16.93
CA GLY A 149 -0.97 10.40 16.13
C GLY A 149 -2.23 10.38 16.98
N PRO A 150 -3.38 10.04 16.43
CA PRO A 150 -4.62 9.88 17.16
C PRO A 150 -4.49 8.83 18.27
N THR A 151 -5.28 8.97 19.34
CA THR A 151 -5.22 8.09 20.53
C THR A 151 -6.56 7.40 20.78
N GLY A 152 -6.54 6.36 21.62
CA GLY A 152 -7.74 5.63 22.01
C GLY A 152 -8.47 5.02 20.81
N THR A 153 -9.77 5.24 20.73
CA THR A 153 -10.61 4.70 19.64
C THR A 153 -10.35 5.34 18.27
N ALA A 154 -9.55 6.40 18.20
CA ALA A 154 -9.19 7.05 16.96
C ALA A 154 -7.96 6.40 16.27
N ILE A 155 -7.24 5.50 16.94
CA ILE A 155 -6.21 4.66 16.31
C ILE A 155 -6.89 3.75 15.28
N GLY A 156 -6.28 3.57 14.11
CA GLY A 156 -6.76 2.66 13.08
C GLY A 156 -6.72 1.19 13.53
N ARG A 157 -7.66 0.39 13.04
CA ARG A 157 -7.69 -1.06 13.29
C ARG A 157 -6.94 -1.78 12.18
N VAL A 158 -6.22 -2.84 12.56
CA VAL A 158 -5.61 -3.76 11.59
C VAL A 158 -6.44 -5.04 11.59
N ILE A 159 -6.98 -5.39 10.42
CA ILE A 159 -7.77 -6.59 10.19
C ILE A 159 -6.92 -7.51 9.33
N GLU A 160 -6.50 -8.64 9.92
CA GLU A 160 -5.51 -9.55 9.35
C GLU A 160 -5.98 -10.27 8.09
N GLU A 161 -7.28 -10.52 7.96
CA GLU A 161 -7.87 -11.15 6.79
C GLU A 161 -9.16 -10.42 6.42
N ALA A 162 -9.18 -9.83 5.23
CA ALA A 162 -10.42 -9.37 4.63
C ALA A 162 -11.20 -10.60 4.17
N PRO A 163 -12.37 -10.91 4.76
CA PRO A 163 -12.96 -12.26 4.72
C PRO A 163 -13.33 -12.69 3.33
N ASP A 164 -13.53 -11.98 2.35
CA ASP A 164 -14.01 -12.36 1.02
C ASP A 164 -13.17 -11.78 -0.15
N ALA A 165 -11.98 -11.25 0.12
CA ALA A 165 -11.19 -10.54 -0.87
C ALA A 165 -10.83 -11.38 -2.10
N GLN A 166 -10.38 -12.62 -1.89
CA GLN A 166 -10.04 -13.51 -2.99
C GLN A 166 -11.28 -13.94 -3.78
N GLU A 167 -12.40 -14.21 -3.10
CA GLU A 167 -13.66 -14.60 -3.71
C GLU A 167 -14.23 -13.49 -4.59
N ARG A 168 -14.19 -12.24 -4.12
CA ARG A 168 -14.59 -11.06 -4.89
C ARG A 168 -13.76 -10.89 -6.16
N TYR A 169 -12.45 -11.02 -6.06
CA TYR A 169 -11.58 -10.93 -7.22
C TYR A 169 -11.81 -12.09 -8.21
N LEU A 170 -12.00 -13.31 -7.72
CA LEU A 170 -12.34 -14.45 -8.58
C LEU A 170 -13.71 -14.29 -9.25
N ALA A 171 -14.70 -13.74 -8.57
CA ALA A 171 -16.00 -13.43 -9.16
C ALA A 171 -15.85 -12.40 -10.30
N HIS A 172 -15.11 -11.32 -10.07
CA HIS A 172 -14.81 -10.32 -11.09
C HIS A 172 -14.11 -10.94 -12.33
N LEU A 173 -13.12 -11.81 -12.12
CA LEU A 173 -12.45 -12.49 -13.23
C LEU A 173 -13.40 -13.40 -14.01
N LYS A 174 -14.31 -14.10 -13.34
CA LYS A 174 -15.32 -14.95 -14.01
C LYS A 174 -16.29 -14.13 -14.87
N GLU A 175 -16.69 -12.95 -14.42
CA GLU A 175 -17.57 -12.06 -15.20
C GLU A 175 -16.88 -11.55 -16.50
N ALA A 176 -15.56 -11.42 -16.48
CA ALA A 176 -14.78 -11.01 -17.65
C ALA A 176 -14.61 -12.13 -18.71
N ILE A 177 -14.94 -13.38 -18.37
CA ILE A 177 -14.84 -14.55 -19.27
C ILE A 177 -16.16 -14.68 -20.03
N THR A 178 -16.13 -14.36 -21.32
CA THR A 178 -17.30 -14.43 -22.22
C THR A 178 -17.55 -15.82 -22.81
N GLU A 179 -16.53 -16.68 -22.85
CA GLU A 179 -16.59 -18.01 -23.42
C GLU A 179 -16.35 -19.08 -22.35
N PRO A 180 -17.07 -20.22 -22.40
CA PRO A 180 -16.85 -21.28 -21.42
C PRO A 180 -15.46 -21.90 -21.57
N LEU A 181 -14.72 -22.02 -20.46
CA LEU A 181 -13.38 -22.61 -20.40
C LEU A 181 -13.40 -24.15 -20.48
N ASN A 182 -14.39 -24.75 -21.11
CA ASN A 182 -14.56 -26.20 -21.22
C ASN A 182 -13.44 -26.83 -22.04
N GLY A 183 -12.72 -27.78 -21.44
CA GLY A 183 -11.65 -28.54 -22.13
C GLY A 183 -10.26 -27.89 -22.06
N ILE A 184 -10.10 -26.76 -21.38
CA ILE A 184 -8.78 -26.20 -21.05
C ILE A 184 -8.20 -26.99 -19.86
N LYS A 185 -7.03 -27.60 -20.06
CA LYS A 185 -6.27 -28.34 -19.03
C LYS A 185 -5.11 -27.50 -18.53
#